data_11f4a67a623c3d89ce85bab59ae5215f
#
_entry.id   11f4a67a623c3d89ce85bab59ae5215f
#
_cell.length_a   1.000
_cell.length_b   1.000
_cell.length_c   1.000
_cell.angle_alpha   90.00
_cell.angle_beta   90.00
_cell.angle_gamma   90.00
#
_symmetry.space_group_name_H-M   'P 1'
#
loop_
_entity.id
_entity.type
_entity.pdbx_description
1 polymer ?
#
loop_
_entity_poly.entity_id
_entity_poly.type
_entity_poly.pdbx_seq_one_letter_code
_entity_poly.pdbx_strand_id
1 'polypeptide(L)'
;MNVLQTDTLKHLDINGVTSLFSVSPMHGVECTRNLDEIISTLDDRAILELYEGGGDDIDRMIDGMLTDVYHTIYTGNRDIDFMPKYTDKLSENIEEILRCNNLTYFITSVLSDFQMSWHHIEWGDLVHHHNKLCIEAARDHGKSYYFSNAYLIWQLYRYSKPKIQQYSRRPSKSNSNRGFLFSFSLQQAVDLIEILKGTIEGNDELRERLMPANNKDGAWASTNIVCKNGARLTGKGFGSSVRGAHPYYIVVDDGLKDNVIYSQLQRQKSIDYFHSVIMNMLVPGGQIIVVGTPFHANDLYGDLKSKKGWFVIEYPAIFPDGRILWPQRWNFRDLIDKKNTQGNIIFSRENLCRPIVSDSSIFPLDILKRSLVRMENYTLVRNRDDFPMKFPKVVTGADFSISSSVGADFYCYATFGVDEENSMWLLDLQLGKGKKYDEQLQILRGIYARFHPDVMVFESNVFQMIFTEGAEKYGLPVVPHNTGVEKNDLSKGWCALAIMFERSKIHIPIGDKHSQEIKDIIFDQLGSVAFTDKNGISSVGSHDDICSAFWLASLGRNLTTTGFKFSFV
;
A
#
# COMPACT_ATOMS: atom_id res chain seq x y z
N MET A 1 10.14 -32.81 4.45
CA MET A 1 10.02 -31.57 5.17
C MET A 1 10.24 -30.40 4.23
N ASN A 2 9.37 -29.44 4.23
CA ASN A 2 9.37 -28.43 3.18
C ASN A 2 10.48 -27.39 3.41
N VAL A 3 11.41 -27.28 2.47
CA VAL A 3 12.41 -26.21 2.39
C VAL A 3 11.75 -24.81 2.53
N LEU A 4 10.52 -24.67 2.05
CA LEU A 4 9.73 -23.45 2.14
C LEU A 4 9.49 -22.98 3.59
N GLN A 5 9.32 -23.89 4.52
CA GLN A 5 9.11 -23.56 5.93
C GLN A 5 10.38 -23.00 6.57
N THR A 6 11.51 -23.59 6.23
CA THR A 6 12.83 -23.16 6.74
C THR A 6 13.17 -21.74 6.29
N ASP A 7 12.82 -21.36 5.07
CA ASP A 7 13.12 -20.04 4.54
C ASP A 7 12.22 -18.95 5.13
N THR A 8 10.97 -19.27 5.47
CA THR A 8 10.10 -18.36 6.21
C THR A 8 10.69 -18.03 7.57
N LEU A 9 11.22 -19.03 8.24
CA LEU A 9 11.82 -18.87 9.56
C LEU A 9 13.09 -18.02 9.53
N LYS A 10 13.92 -18.20 8.52
CA LYS A 10 15.11 -17.34 8.35
C LYS A 10 14.75 -15.87 8.19
N HIS A 11 13.61 -15.58 7.58
CA HIS A 11 13.14 -14.21 7.40
C HIS A 11 12.69 -13.58 8.72
N LEU A 12 12.26 -14.40 9.67
CA LEU A 12 11.78 -14.00 10.99
C LEU A 12 12.87 -13.98 12.05
N ASP A 13 13.94 -14.69 11.79
CA ASP A 13 14.98 -15.01 12.75
C ASP A 13 15.93 -13.87 13.11
N ILE A 14 15.62 -12.67 12.69
CA ILE A 14 16.57 -11.55 12.82
C ILE A 14 16.68 -10.99 14.24
N ASN A 15 15.79 -11.30 15.20
CA ASN A 15 15.84 -10.70 16.53
C ASN A 15 15.30 -11.56 17.69
N GLY A 16 15.43 -12.87 17.64
CA GLY A 16 15.11 -13.71 18.79
C GLY A 16 13.62 -13.97 19.01
N VAL A 17 12.79 -13.74 17.99
CA VAL A 17 11.38 -14.22 17.94
C VAL A 17 11.35 -15.71 17.57
N THR A 18 12.49 -16.29 17.58
CA THR A 18 12.81 -17.62 17.08
C THR A 18 12.26 -18.74 17.90
N SER A 19 11.89 -18.50 19.14
CA SER A 19 11.54 -19.62 20.02
C SER A 19 10.34 -20.41 19.49
N LEU A 20 9.30 -19.75 19.04
CA LEU A 20 8.11 -20.42 18.54
C LEU A 20 8.30 -21.07 17.18
N PHE A 21 8.94 -20.36 16.26
CA PHE A 21 9.16 -20.88 14.91
C PHE A 21 10.34 -21.85 14.84
N SER A 22 11.40 -21.62 15.60
CA SER A 22 12.57 -22.51 15.64
C SER A 22 12.27 -23.85 16.29
N VAL A 23 11.33 -23.87 17.21
CA VAL A 23 10.87 -25.10 17.89
C VAL A 23 9.69 -25.74 17.15
N SER A 24 9.09 -25.04 16.17
CA SER A 24 7.99 -25.57 15.40
C SER A 24 8.43 -26.65 14.42
N PRO A 25 7.51 -27.50 13.95
CA PRO A 25 7.81 -28.52 12.93
C PRO A 25 8.38 -27.97 11.63
N MET A 26 8.35 -26.68 11.45
CA MET A 26 8.97 -26.02 10.31
C MET A 26 10.49 -26.24 10.22
N HIS A 27 11.16 -26.47 11.35
CA HIS A 27 12.57 -26.85 11.41
C HIS A 27 12.81 -28.36 11.52
N GLY A 28 11.77 -29.18 11.44
CA GLY A 28 11.92 -30.62 11.61
C GLY A 28 12.03 -31.08 13.05
N VAL A 29 11.82 -30.20 13.97
CA VAL A 29 11.69 -30.55 15.37
C VAL A 29 10.27 -31.05 15.56
N GLU A 30 10.12 -32.29 15.96
CA GLU A 30 8.82 -32.81 16.35
C GLU A 30 8.30 -31.99 17.52
N CYS A 31 7.10 -31.47 17.40
CA CYS A 31 6.42 -30.87 18.52
C CYS A 31 6.15 -31.96 19.54
N THR A 32 6.80 -31.87 20.66
CA THR A 32 6.75 -32.91 21.70
C THR A 32 5.50 -32.86 22.54
N ARG A 33 4.67 -31.83 22.35
CA ARG A 33 3.43 -31.65 23.09
C ARG A 33 2.28 -31.42 22.13
N ASN A 34 1.25 -32.15 22.36
CA ASN A 34 -0.03 -31.85 21.76
C ASN A 34 -0.88 -31.06 22.78
N LEU A 35 -1.80 -30.27 22.32
CA LEU A 35 -2.59 -29.36 23.17
C LEU A 35 -3.48 -30.15 24.16
N ASP A 36 -3.97 -31.33 23.77
CA ASP A 36 -4.70 -32.26 24.65
C ASP A 36 -3.84 -32.71 25.85
N GLU A 37 -2.58 -32.98 25.60
CA GLU A 37 -1.62 -33.41 26.63
C GLU A 37 -1.32 -32.28 27.61
N ILE A 38 -1.13 -31.06 27.11
CA ILE A 38 -0.94 -29.86 27.93
C ILE A 38 -2.17 -29.63 28.81
N ILE A 39 -3.35 -29.64 28.22
CA ILE A 39 -4.61 -29.41 28.94
C ILE A 39 -4.87 -30.50 30.00
N SER A 40 -4.54 -31.74 29.71
CA SER A 40 -4.72 -32.86 30.66
C SER A 40 -3.82 -32.77 31.89
N THR A 41 -2.71 -32.03 31.80
CA THR A 41 -1.75 -31.83 32.91
C THR A 41 -2.02 -30.55 33.71
N LEU A 42 -2.89 -29.67 33.22
CA LEU A 42 -3.22 -28.42 33.87
C LEU A 42 -4.52 -28.56 34.68
N ASP A 43 -4.47 -28.27 35.97
CA ASP A 43 -5.65 -28.02 36.77
C ASP A 43 -5.76 -26.52 37.11
N ASP A 44 -6.94 -26.08 37.43
CA ASP A 44 -7.24 -24.68 37.70
C ASP A 44 -6.38 -24.07 38.82
N ARG A 45 -6.09 -24.89 39.80
CA ARG A 45 -5.35 -24.50 40.98
C ARG A 45 -3.85 -24.29 40.66
N ALA A 46 -3.28 -25.23 39.90
CA ALA A 46 -1.89 -25.15 39.49
C ALA A 46 -1.63 -23.92 38.61
N ILE A 47 -2.58 -23.61 37.71
CA ILE A 47 -2.47 -22.40 36.86
C ILE A 47 -2.64 -21.12 37.67
N LEU A 48 -3.56 -21.09 38.61
CA LEU A 48 -3.76 -19.91 39.47
C LEU A 48 -2.55 -19.67 40.37
N GLU A 49 -1.95 -20.74 40.92
CA GLU A 49 -0.74 -20.66 41.73
C GLU A 49 0.47 -20.18 40.90
N LEU A 50 0.65 -20.66 39.67
CA LEU A 50 1.67 -20.17 38.73
C LEU A 50 1.44 -18.70 38.38
N TYR A 51 0.19 -18.31 38.15
CA TYR A 51 -0.19 -16.94 37.83
C TYR A 51 0.03 -15.99 39.01
N GLU A 52 -0.20 -16.46 40.22
CA GLU A 52 0.03 -15.70 41.45
C GLU A 52 1.52 -15.62 41.85
N GLY A 53 2.31 -16.62 41.45
CA GLY A 53 3.72 -16.75 41.80
C GLY A 53 4.73 -16.01 40.90
N GLY A 54 4.34 -15.57 39.71
CA GLY A 54 5.22 -14.82 38.80
C GLY A 54 5.05 -15.13 37.32
N GLY A 55 5.06 -14.09 36.50
CA GLY A 55 4.66 -14.13 35.09
C GLY A 55 5.51 -14.99 34.13
N ASP A 56 6.74 -15.34 34.48
CA ASP A 56 7.67 -16.05 33.55
C ASP A 56 7.23 -17.50 33.24
N ASP A 57 6.57 -18.15 34.18
CA ASP A 57 6.13 -19.54 34.00
C ASP A 57 4.84 -19.65 33.17
N ILE A 58 3.99 -18.64 33.26
CA ILE A 58 2.79 -18.54 32.42
C ILE A 58 3.16 -18.19 30.99
N ASP A 59 4.09 -17.28 30.80
CA ASP A 59 4.61 -16.94 29.45
C ASP A 59 5.15 -18.22 28.78
N ARG A 60 5.92 -19.06 29.50
CA ARG A 60 6.41 -20.35 28.95
C ARG A 60 5.30 -21.36 28.64
N MET A 61 4.26 -21.40 29.45
CA MET A 61 3.11 -22.25 29.20
C MET A 61 2.35 -21.80 27.95
N ILE A 62 2.11 -20.50 27.83
CA ILE A 62 1.45 -19.92 26.67
C ILE A 62 2.30 -20.14 25.41
N ASP A 63 3.59 -19.96 25.48
CA ASP A 63 4.53 -20.23 24.38
C ASP A 63 4.48 -21.70 23.95
N GLY A 64 4.37 -22.63 24.89
CA GLY A 64 4.17 -24.05 24.60
C GLY A 64 2.87 -24.32 23.87
N MET A 65 1.78 -23.75 24.32
CA MET A 65 0.47 -23.88 23.66
C MET A 65 0.47 -23.28 22.25
N LEU A 66 1.09 -22.12 22.05
CA LEU A 66 1.26 -21.52 20.74
C LEU A 66 2.08 -22.40 19.80
N THR A 67 3.13 -23.03 20.31
CA THR A 67 3.93 -23.98 19.52
C THR A 67 3.09 -25.11 18.98
N ASP A 68 2.18 -25.65 19.78
CA ASP A 68 1.25 -26.71 19.35
C ASP A 68 0.20 -26.20 18.34
N VAL A 69 -0.28 -24.99 18.51
CA VAL A 69 -1.15 -24.33 17.52
C VAL A 69 -0.44 -24.19 16.18
N TYR A 70 0.79 -23.71 16.18
CA TYR A 70 1.60 -23.60 14.97
C TYR A 70 1.83 -24.97 14.32
N HIS A 71 2.17 -25.95 15.11
CA HIS A 71 2.35 -27.31 14.61
C HIS A 71 1.12 -27.82 13.87
N THR A 72 -0.05 -27.67 14.47
CA THR A 72 -1.32 -28.13 13.90
C THR A 72 -1.63 -27.42 12.58
N ILE A 73 -1.40 -26.11 12.50
CA ILE A 73 -1.62 -25.33 11.27
C ILE A 73 -0.65 -25.74 10.16
N TYR A 74 0.63 -25.94 10.48
CA TYR A 74 1.65 -26.24 9.48
C TYR A 74 1.68 -27.69 9.03
N THR A 75 1.23 -28.65 9.84
CA THR A 75 1.16 -30.05 9.43
C THR A 75 0.04 -30.37 8.44
N GLY A 76 -0.74 -29.38 8.06
CA GLY A 76 -1.80 -29.52 7.06
C GLY A 76 -3.19 -29.75 7.64
N ASN A 77 -3.30 -29.89 8.95
CA ASN A 77 -4.59 -29.81 9.61
C ASN A 77 -4.95 -28.32 9.75
N ARG A 78 -5.41 -27.74 8.63
CA ARG A 78 -5.75 -26.32 8.50
C ARG A 78 -7.07 -25.95 9.15
N ASP A 79 -7.65 -26.87 9.85
CA ASP A 79 -8.91 -26.69 10.52
C ASP A 79 -8.64 -25.94 11.83
N ILE A 80 -8.82 -24.62 11.79
CA ILE A 80 -8.70 -23.76 12.97
C ILE A 80 -9.79 -24.11 14.00
N ASP A 81 -10.79 -24.87 13.62
CA ASP A 81 -11.85 -25.37 14.51
C ASP A 81 -11.34 -26.29 15.62
N PHE A 82 -10.07 -26.67 15.61
CA PHE A 82 -9.52 -27.44 16.73
C PHE A 82 -9.49 -26.63 18.04
N MET A 83 -9.34 -25.30 17.97
CA MET A 83 -9.30 -24.46 19.18
C MET A 83 -10.59 -24.50 20.00
N PRO A 84 -11.81 -24.44 19.43
CA PRO A 84 -13.04 -24.64 20.19
C PRO A 84 -13.12 -25.99 20.89
N LYS A 85 -12.59 -27.04 20.29
CA LYS A 85 -12.55 -28.37 20.92
C LYS A 85 -11.70 -28.43 22.19
N TYR A 86 -10.65 -27.61 22.24
CA TYR A 86 -9.82 -27.49 23.43
C TYR A 86 -10.45 -26.56 24.47
N THR A 87 -11.10 -25.49 24.04
CA THR A 87 -11.79 -24.58 24.95
C THR A 87 -12.88 -25.26 25.70
N ASP A 88 -13.59 -26.22 25.09
CA ASP A 88 -14.64 -27.04 25.74
C ASP A 88 -14.10 -27.91 26.90
N LYS A 89 -12.81 -28.17 26.94
CA LYS A 89 -12.14 -28.95 28.00
C LYS A 89 -11.50 -28.08 29.08
N LEU A 90 -11.37 -26.77 28.82
CA LEU A 90 -10.78 -25.82 29.77
C LEU A 90 -11.82 -25.39 30.81
N SER A 91 -11.38 -25.22 32.04
CA SER A 91 -12.22 -24.53 33.01
C SER A 91 -12.35 -23.06 32.62
N GLU A 92 -13.47 -22.43 33.05
CA GLU A 92 -13.73 -21.01 32.80
C GLU A 92 -12.58 -20.10 33.25
N ASN A 93 -11.83 -20.48 34.30
CA ASN A 93 -10.72 -19.71 34.82
C ASN A 93 -9.51 -19.77 33.90
N ILE A 94 -9.13 -20.93 33.42
CA ILE A 94 -8.03 -21.14 32.49
C ILE A 94 -8.31 -20.43 31.17
N GLU A 95 -9.49 -20.63 30.64
CA GLU A 95 -9.93 -20.01 29.40
C GLU A 95 -9.86 -18.48 29.47
N GLU A 96 -10.32 -17.91 30.59
CA GLU A 96 -10.23 -16.45 30.79
C GLU A 96 -8.79 -15.95 30.90
N ILE A 97 -7.91 -16.71 31.54
CA ILE A 97 -6.47 -16.39 31.62
C ILE A 97 -5.87 -16.37 30.22
N LEU A 98 -6.12 -17.39 29.41
CA LEU A 98 -5.63 -17.50 28.05
C LEU A 98 -6.18 -16.36 27.17
N ARG A 99 -7.48 -16.09 27.22
CA ARG A 99 -8.11 -15.00 26.48
C ARG A 99 -7.53 -13.62 26.85
N CYS A 100 -7.20 -13.41 28.10
CA CYS A 100 -6.62 -12.14 28.55
C CYS A 100 -5.13 -12.00 28.21
N ASN A 101 -4.38 -13.06 28.09
CA ASN A 101 -2.93 -13.02 27.97
C ASN A 101 -2.40 -13.46 26.60
N ASN A 102 -3.21 -14.14 25.78
CA ASN A 102 -2.81 -14.58 24.47
C ASN A 102 -3.74 -14.03 23.38
N LEU A 103 -3.21 -13.22 22.47
CA LEU A 103 -4.00 -12.59 21.41
C LEU A 103 -4.52 -13.60 20.40
N THR A 104 -3.70 -14.58 20.01
CA THR A 104 -4.11 -15.63 19.06
C THR A 104 -5.25 -16.47 19.63
N TYR A 105 -5.13 -16.87 20.90
CA TYR A 105 -6.20 -17.59 21.59
C TYR A 105 -7.48 -16.76 21.71
N PHE A 106 -7.36 -15.49 22.04
CA PHE A 106 -8.51 -14.58 22.07
C PHE A 106 -9.22 -14.49 20.72
N ILE A 107 -8.47 -14.32 19.62
CA ILE A 107 -9.06 -14.23 18.29
C ILE A 107 -9.78 -15.52 17.92
N THR A 108 -9.17 -16.67 18.14
CA THR A 108 -9.76 -17.97 17.78
C THR A 108 -10.96 -18.35 18.65
N SER A 109 -10.99 -17.94 19.93
CA SER A 109 -12.06 -18.30 20.85
C SER A 109 -13.21 -17.29 20.93
N VAL A 110 -12.94 -16.00 20.65
CA VAL A 110 -13.93 -14.92 20.79
C VAL A 110 -14.31 -14.29 19.45
N LEU A 111 -13.36 -14.21 18.50
CA LEU A 111 -13.57 -13.65 17.16
C LEU A 111 -13.50 -14.75 16.08
N SER A 112 -14.23 -15.84 16.28
CA SER A 112 -14.16 -17.08 15.50
C SER A 112 -14.41 -16.91 14.00
N ASP A 113 -15.05 -15.83 13.57
CA ASP A 113 -15.32 -15.55 12.14
C ASP A 113 -14.07 -15.10 11.36
N PHE A 114 -12.98 -14.79 12.06
CA PHE A 114 -11.74 -14.38 11.41
C PHE A 114 -10.89 -15.58 11.02
N GLN A 115 -10.86 -15.89 9.72
CA GLN A 115 -10.00 -16.92 9.18
C GLN A 115 -8.53 -16.51 9.19
N MET A 116 -7.79 -16.94 10.19
CA MET A 116 -6.37 -16.68 10.30
C MET A 116 -5.53 -17.53 9.34
N SER A 117 -4.39 -16.99 8.94
CA SER A 117 -3.30 -17.71 8.30
C SER A 117 -2.07 -17.66 9.20
N TRP A 118 -1.00 -18.34 8.84
CA TRP A 118 0.23 -18.44 9.62
C TRP A 118 0.79 -17.08 10.05
N HIS A 119 0.80 -16.08 9.17
CA HIS A 119 1.31 -14.75 9.47
C HIS A 119 0.50 -14.00 10.53
N HIS A 120 -0.80 -14.26 10.63
CA HIS A 120 -1.64 -13.67 11.68
C HIS A 120 -1.29 -14.24 13.06
N ILE A 121 -0.99 -15.53 13.12
CA ILE A 121 -0.56 -16.19 14.35
C ILE A 121 0.78 -15.64 14.79
N GLU A 122 1.70 -15.48 13.84
CA GLU A 122 3.00 -14.89 14.08
C GLU A 122 2.90 -13.44 14.55
N TRP A 123 1.97 -12.65 13.99
CA TRP A 123 1.71 -11.30 14.49
C TRP A 123 1.28 -11.28 15.96
N GLY A 124 0.52 -12.30 16.39
CA GLY A 124 0.17 -12.49 17.80
C GLY A 124 1.40 -12.68 18.68
N ASP A 125 2.33 -13.51 18.24
CA ASP A 125 3.60 -13.74 18.93
C ASP A 125 4.46 -12.47 18.99
N LEU A 126 4.61 -11.77 17.87
CA LEU A 126 5.34 -10.51 17.80
C LEU A 126 4.78 -9.43 18.75
N VAL A 127 3.46 -9.38 18.87
CA VAL A 127 2.78 -8.48 19.82
C VAL A 127 3.16 -8.78 21.26
N HIS A 128 3.36 -10.05 21.61
CA HIS A 128 3.77 -10.44 22.96
C HIS A 128 5.23 -10.09 23.27
N HIS A 129 6.11 -10.21 22.28
CA HIS A 129 7.56 -10.06 22.48
C HIS A 129 8.08 -8.63 22.28
N HIS A 130 7.34 -7.77 21.56
CA HIS A 130 7.82 -6.45 21.18
C HIS A 130 6.90 -5.31 21.62
N ASN A 131 7.45 -4.37 22.40
CA ASN A 131 6.74 -3.15 22.79
C ASN A 131 6.76 -2.07 21.70
N LYS A 132 7.70 -2.14 20.75
CA LYS A 132 7.82 -1.26 19.59
C LYS A 132 7.91 -2.11 18.35
N LEU A 133 6.78 -2.25 17.69
CA LEU A 133 6.61 -3.16 16.57
C LEU A 133 6.20 -2.39 15.31
N CYS A 134 6.88 -2.64 14.20
CA CYS A 134 6.53 -2.12 12.90
C CYS A 134 6.33 -3.28 11.92
N ILE A 135 5.14 -3.40 11.37
CA ILE A 135 4.77 -4.46 10.42
C ILE A 135 4.46 -3.83 9.07
N GLU A 136 5.32 -4.08 8.12
CA GLU A 136 5.10 -3.76 6.72
C GLU A 136 4.48 -4.99 6.07
N ALA A 137 3.22 -4.92 5.65
CA ALA A 137 2.58 -6.06 5.04
C ALA A 137 1.77 -5.68 3.80
N ALA A 138 1.67 -6.61 2.88
CA ALA A 138 0.95 -6.45 1.62
C ALA A 138 -0.49 -5.96 1.84
N ARG A 139 -0.98 -5.16 0.90
CA ARG A 139 -2.37 -4.70 0.92
C ARG A 139 -3.34 -5.87 0.81
N ASP A 140 -4.49 -5.76 1.49
CA ASP A 140 -5.56 -6.78 1.54
C ASP A 140 -5.16 -8.10 2.23
N HIS A 141 -4.14 -8.08 3.10
CA HIS A 141 -3.68 -9.24 3.88
C HIS A 141 -4.04 -9.15 5.37
N GLY A 142 -5.13 -8.48 5.71
CA GLY A 142 -5.74 -8.53 7.04
C GLY A 142 -5.18 -7.55 8.08
N LYS A 143 -4.21 -6.68 7.72
CA LYS A 143 -3.56 -5.73 8.65
C LYS A 143 -4.53 -4.98 9.56
N SER A 144 -5.43 -4.21 8.96
CA SER A 144 -6.35 -3.34 9.70
C SER A 144 -7.35 -4.15 10.52
N TYR A 145 -7.85 -5.27 9.99
CA TYR A 145 -8.71 -6.15 10.76
C TYR A 145 -7.97 -6.73 11.97
N TYR A 146 -6.72 -7.14 11.82
CA TYR A 146 -5.95 -7.72 12.90
C TYR A 146 -5.56 -6.67 13.96
N PHE A 147 -4.93 -5.56 13.55
CA PHE A 147 -4.38 -4.58 14.49
C PHE A 147 -5.37 -3.51 14.92
N SER A 148 -6.18 -2.98 14.00
CA SER A 148 -7.13 -1.91 14.30
C SER A 148 -8.50 -2.41 14.77
N ASN A 149 -8.76 -3.72 14.65
CA ASN A 149 -9.96 -4.35 15.18
C ASN A 149 -9.62 -5.38 16.27
N ALA A 150 -9.13 -6.56 15.92
CA ALA A 150 -8.96 -7.68 16.85
C ALA A 150 -8.01 -7.35 18.03
N TYR A 151 -6.81 -6.80 17.76
CA TYR A 151 -5.86 -6.40 18.80
C TYR A 151 -6.43 -5.30 19.71
N LEU A 152 -7.11 -4.30 19.15
CA LEU A 152 -7.70 -3.23 19.94
C LEU A 152 -8.86 -3.73 20.80
N ILE A 153 -9.72 -4.62 20.28
CA ILE A 153 -10.77 -5.28 21.07
C ILE A 153 -10.14 -6.09 22.21
N TRP A 154 -9.09 -6.86 21.91
CA TRP A 154 -8.35 -7.60 22.94
C TRP A 154 -7.79 -6.69 24.04
N GLN A 155 -7.25 -5.54 23.68
CA GLN A 155 -6.80 -4.55 24.65
C GLN A 155 -7.94 -4.00 25.51
N LEU A 156 -9.11 -3.77 24.95
CA LEU A 156 -10.32 -3.37 25.68
C LEU A 156 -10.84 -4.50 26.57
N TYR A 157 -10.86 -5.71 26.09
CA TYR A 157 -11.34 -6.93 26.76
C TYR A 157 -10.52 -7.26 28.01
N ARG A 158 -9.19 -7.23 27.93
CA ARG A 158 -8.26 -7.53 29.04
C ARG A 158 -8.50 -6.70 30.29
N TYR A 159 -9.19 -5.59 30.14
CA TYR A 159 -9.53 -4.70 31.26
C TYR A 159 -10.72 -5.16 32.07
N SER A 160 -11.40 -6.22 31.69
CA SER A 160 -12.62 -6.64 32.36
C SER A 160 -12.42 -7.23 33.77
N LYS A 161 -11.24 -7.79 34.06
CA LYS A 161 -10.93 -8.41 35.37
C LYS A 161 -9.65 -7.83 35.99
N PRO A 162 -9.77 -6.88 36.95
CA PRO A 162 -8.60 -6.23 37.53
C PRO A 162 -7.58 -7.15 38.21
N LYS A 163 -8.01 -8.31 38.73
CA LYS A 163 -7.11 -9.28 39.38
C LYS A 163 -6.11 -9.88 38.40
N ILE A 164 -6.57 -10.23 37.23
CA ILE A 164 -5.73 -10.82 36.18
C ILE A 164 -4.68 -9.81 35.68
N GLN A 165 -5.04 -8.51 35.68
CA GLN A 165 -4.12 -7.44 35.26
C GLN A 165 -2.99 -7.15 36.25
N GLN A 166 -3.06 -7.58 37.50
CA GLN A 166 -1.98 -7.37 38.45
C GLN A 166 -0.68 -8.05 38.02
N TYR A 167 -0.79 -9.16 37.35
CA TYR A 167 0.31 -10.03 36.94
C TYR A 167 0.79 -9.78 35.51
N SER A 168 0.06 -8.98 34.73
CA SER A 168 0.58 -8.54 33.45
C SER A 168 1.74 -7.56 33.68
N ARG A 169 2.80 -7.62 32.87
CA ARG A 169 3.98 -6.72 32.92
C ARG A 169 3.65 -5.22 32.86
N ARG A 170 2.43 -4.81 33.14
CA ARG A 170 1.94 -3.45 32.99
C ARG A 170 2.19 -2.60 34.21
N PRO A 171 2.90 -1.46 34.06
CA PRO A 171 3.06 -0.52 35.16
C PRO A 171 1.74 0.21 35.43
N SER A 172 1.50 0.44 36.67
CA SER A 172 0.48 1.27 37.33
C SER A 172 -0.91 1.47 36.66
N LYS A 173 -1.92 1.31 37.49
CA LYS A 173 -3.36 1.27 37.19
C LYS A 173 -3.97 2.50 36.49
N SER A 174 -3.34 3.67 36.51
CA SER A 174 -4.01 4.91 36.08
C SER A 174 -4.05 5.17 34.59
N ASN A 175 -3.07 4.65 33.80
CA ASN A 175 -2.94 4.94 32.39
C ASN A 175 -3.10 3.73 31.47
N SER A 176 -3.16 2.51 32.04
CA SER A 176 -3.22 1.27 31.29
C SER A 176 -4.56 1.01 30.58
N ASN A 177 -5.59 1.79 30.88
CA ASN A 177 -6.93 1.64 30.30
C ASN A 177 -7.16 2.49 29.04
N ARG A 178 -6.17 3.23 28.57
CA ARG A 178 -6.32 4.12 27.41
C ARG A 178 -5.46 3.68 26.23
N GLY A 179 -6.10 3.57 25.08
CA GLY A 179 -5.46 3.35 23.78
C GLY A 179 -5.73 4.47 22.80
N PHE A 180 -4.89 4.53 21.78
CA PHE A 180 -5.08 5.40 20.61
C PHE A 180 -4.95 4.61 19.33
N LEU A 181 -5.80 4.93 18.37
CA LEU A 181 -5.72 4.52 16.98
C LEU A 181 -5.44 5.76 16.13
N PHE A 182 -4.34 5.75 15.39
CA PHE A 182 -4.02 6.76 14.40
C PHE A 182 -4.14 6.16 13.00
N SER A 183 -4.74 6.91 12.08
CA SER A 183 -4.72 6.59 10.65
C SER A 183 -4.43 7.86 9.83
N PHE A 184 -4.18 7.75 8.52
CA PHE A 184 -3.77 8.89 7.69
C PHE A 184 -4.75 10.07 7.72
N SER A 185 -6.01 9.83 8.05
CA SER A 185 -7.05 10.86 8.21
C SER A 185 -7.95 10.57 9.41
N LEU A 186 -8.65 11.60 9.90
CA LEU A 186 -9.65 11.40 10.95
C LEU A 186 -10.81 10.53 10.46
N GLN A 187 -11.25 10.70 9.20
CA GLN A 187 -12.33 9.89 8.64
C GLN A 187 -11.98 8.41 8.62
N GLN A 188 -10.77 8.06 8.16
CA GLN A 188 -10.32 6.66 8.18
C GLN A 188 -10.26 6.09 9.61
N ALA A 189 -9.80 6.88 10.59
CA ALA A 189 -9.81 6.44 11.98
C ALA A 189 -11.24 6.24 12.52
N VAL A 190 -12.21 7.06 12.09
CA VAL A 190 -13.63 6.88 12.39
C VAL A 190 -14.16 5.58 11.78
N ASP A 191 -13.87 5.32 10.50
CA ASP A 191 -14.33 4.12 9.80
C ASP A 191 -13.80 2.84 10.49
N LEU A 192 -12.53 2.84 10.90
CA LEU A 192 -11.92 1.73 11.64
C LEU A 192 -12.58 1.54 13.03
N ILE A 193 -12.91 2.63 13.73
CA ILE A 193 -13.62 2.55 15.01
C ILE A 193 -15.05 2.03 14.83
N GLU A 194 -15.74 2.42 13.77
CA GLU A 194 -17.09 1.90 13.50
C GLU A 194 -17.07 0.40 13.18
N ILE A 195 -16.06 -0.09 12.46
CA ILE A 195 -15.84 -1.53 12.24
C ILE A 195 -15.64 -2.24 13.59
N LEU A 196 -14.77 -1.71 14.46
CA LEU A 196 -14.50 -2.26 15.77
C LEU A 196 -15.76 -2.29 16.64
N LYS A 197 -16.56 -1.22 16.64
CA LYS A 197 -17.85 -1.17 17.34
C LYS A 197 -18.81 -2.22 16.80
N GLY A 198 -18.93 -2.34 15.49
CA GLY A 198 -19.76 -3.35 14.83
C GLY A 198 -19.38 -4.77 15.24
N THR A 199 -18.07 -5.07 15.38
CA THR A 199 -17.57 -6.35 15.86
C THR A 199 -17.99 -6.60 17.33
N ILE A 200 -17.89 -5.58 18.19
CA ILE A 200 -18.31 -5.69 19.61
C ILE A 200 -19.82 -5.85 19.70
N GLU A 201 -20.59 -5.09 18.96
CA GLU A 201 -22.05 -5.13 18.95
C GLU A 201 -22.63 -6.42 18.38
N GLY A 202 -21.93 -7.01 17.41
CA GLY A 202 -22.32 -8.28 16.76
C GLY A 202 -21.99 -9.55 17.57
N ASN A 203 -21.13 -9.44 18.58
CA ASN A 203 -20.73 -10.57 19.42
C ASN A 203 -21.34 -10.43 20.82
N ASP A 204 -22.14 -11.40 21.26
CA ASP A 204 -22.89 -11.33 22.50
C ASP A 204 -21.99 -11.20 23.73
N GLU A 205 -20.90 -11.94 23.78
CA GLU A 205 -19.94 -11.88 24.90
C GLU A 205 -19.24 -10.52 24.98
N LEU A 206 -18.75 -10.02 23.85
CA LEU A 206 -18.10 -8.72 23.79
C LEU A 206 -19.08 -7.58 24.11
N ARG A 207 -20.31 -7.67 23.62
CA ARG A 207 -21.36 -6.69 23.87
C ARG A 207 -21.69 -6.60 25.36
N GLU A 208 -21.93 -7.74 26.00
CA GLU A 208 -22.24 -7.77 27.43
C GLU A 208 -21.09 -7.21 28.27
N ARG A 209 -19.86 -7.47 27.89
CA ARG A 209 -18.66 -7.17 28.63
C ARG A 209 -18.17 -5.74 28.45
N LEU A 210 -18.22 -5.22 27.22
CA LEU A 210 -17.59 -3.97 26.84
C LEU A 210 -18.57 -2.83 26.57
N MET A 211 -19.76 -3.12 26.06
CA MET A 211 -20.70 -2.09 25.66
C MET A 211 -21.30 -1.39 26.90
N PRO A 212 -21.27 -0.05 26.95
CA PRO A 212 -21.88 0.68 28.05
C PRO A 212 -23.40 0.54 28.04
N ALA A 213 -24.02 0.39 29.21
CA ALA A 213 -25.46 0.22 29.35
C ALA A 213 -26.28 1.42 28.80
N ASN A 214 -25.69 2.61 28.81
CA ASN A 214 -26.28 3.82 28.27
C ASN A 214 -25.20 4.63 27.56
N ASN A 215 -25.49 5.17 26.38
CA ASN A 215 -24.58 6.08 25.66
C ASN A 215 -24.62 7.52 26.24
N LYS A 216 -24.53 7.63 27.59
CA LYS A 216 -24.45 8.93 28.25
C LYS A 216 -23.07 9.54 27.99
N ASP A 217 -23.04 10.84 27.77
CA ASP A 217 -21.82 11.63 27.57
C ASP A 217 -20.94 11.23 26.37
N GLY A 218 -21.52 10.60 25.33
CA GLY A 218 -20.78 10.22 24.14
C GLY A 218 -19.77 9.08 24.38
N ALA A 219 -20.04 8.20 25.35
CA ALA A 219 -19.16 7.08 25.69
C ALA A 219 -18.94 6.11 24.52
N TRP A 220 -19.89 6.03 23.59
CA TRP A 220 -19.85 5.18 22.40
C TRP A 220 -19.87 6.01 21.12
N ALA A 221 -18.97 7.02 21.05
CA ALA A 221 -18.89 7.96 19.95
C ALA A 221 -18.04 7.40 18.78
N SER A 222 -18.12 8.03 17.62
CA SER A 222 -17.38 7.63 16.41
C SER A 222 -15.85 7.77 16.54
N THR A 223 -15.37 8.63 17.44
CA THR A 223 -13.93 8.86 17.66
C THR A 223 -13.45 8.48 19.05
N ASN A 224 -14.36 8.09 19.94
CA ASN A 224 -14.00 7.81 21.33
C ASN A 224 -14.91 6.74 21.91
N ILE A 225 -14.31 5.65 22.35
CA ILE A 225 -14.97 4.54 23.03
C ILE A 225 -14.60 4.56 24.51
N VAL A 226 -15.60 4.47 25.36
CA VAL A 226 -15.44 4.22 26.80
C VAL A 226 -16.26 3.00 27.15
N CYS A 227 -15.59 1.89 27.39
CA CYS A 227 -16.24 0.62 27.70
C CYS A 227 -16.81 0.57 29.10
N LYS A 228 -17.78 -0.35 29.34
CA LYS A 228 -18.39 -0.65 30.65
C LYS A 228 -17.35 -0.95 31.74
N ASN A 229 -16.27 -1.62 31.38
CA ASN A 229 -15.14 -1.93 32.27
C ASN A 229 -14.17 -0.76 32.53
N GLY A 230 -14.41 0.42 31.92
CA GLY A 230 -13.57 1.62 32.05
C GLY A 230 -12.42 1.71 31.05
N ALA A 231 -12.21 0.72 30.18
CA ALA A 231 -11.24 0.80 29.10
C ALA A 231 -11.64 1.87 28.07
N ARG A 232 -10.66 2.52 27.47
CA ARG A 232 -10.88 3.63 26.53
C ARG A 232 -10.03 3.50 25.27
N LEU A 233 -10.64 3.85 24.15
CA LEU A 233 -9.97 3.96 22.87
C LEU A 233 -10.34 5.27 22.19
N THR A 234 -9.35 5.97 21.64
CA THR A 234 -9.57 7.23 20.91
C THR A 234 -8.96 7.13 19.52
N GLY A 235 -9.76 7.42 18.48
CA GLY A 235 -9.31 7.51 17.09
C GLY A 235 -8.89 8.93 16.72
N LYS A 236 -7.80 9.06 15.98
CA LYS A 236 -7.23 10.33 15.52
C LYS A 236 -6.64 10.20 14.12
N GLY A 237 -6.68 11.29 13.35
CA GLY A 237 -5.89 11.42 12.14
C GLY A 237 -4.41 11.69 12.48
N PHE A 238 -3.52 11.08 11.71
CA PHE A 238 -2.08 11.33 11.81
C PHE A 238 -1.78 12.80 11.51
N GLY A 239 -0.94 13.44 12.29
CA GLY A 239 -0.68 14.89 12.23
C GLY A 239 -1.63 15.76 13.07
N SER A 240 -2.64 15.18 13.75
CA SER A 240 -3.56 15.95 14.60
C SER A 240 -2.93 16.37 15.93
N SER A 241 -3.40 17.50 16.50
CA SER A 241 -2.95 17.93 17.81
C SER A 241 -3.46 16.98 18.90
N VAL A 242 -2.54 16.32 19.61
CA VAL A 242 -2.84 15.41 20.73
C VAL A 242 -1.86 15.71 21.86
N ARG A 243 -2.28 16.49 22.83
CA ARG A 243 -1.44 16.82 24.00
C ARG A 243 -2.13 16.40 25.29
N GLY A 244 -1.34 16.01 26.29
CA GLY A 244 -1.82 15.67 27.64
C GLY A 244 -2.48 14.29 27.76
N ALA A 245 -2.46 13.47 26.72
CA ALA A 245 -2.89 12.07 26.78
C ALA A 245 -1.68 11.16 26.98
N HIS A 246 -1.83 10.15 27.83
CA HIS A 246 -0.77 9.19 28.15
C HIS A 246 -1.30 7.77 27.99
N PRO A 247 -1.42 7.27 26.73
CA PRO A 247 -1.91 5.92 26.45
C PRO A 247 -0.89 4.86 26.83
N TYR A 248 -1.41 3.67 27.11
CA TYR A 248 -0.60 2.48 27.31
C TYR A 248 -0.35 1.72 25.99
N TYR A 249 -1.28 1.80 25.04
CA TYR A 249 -1.13 1.19 23.73
C TYR A 249 -1.53 2.16 22.64
N ILE A 250 -0.77 2.11 21.54
CA ILE A 250 -1.01 2.93 20.33
C ILE A 250 -0.94 2.00 19.13
N VAL A 251 -1.90 2.12 18.22
CA VAL A 251 -1.84 1.56 16.88
C VAL A 251 -1.79 2.71 15.88
N VAL A 252 -0.85 2.67 14.97
CA VAL A 252 -0.79 3.55 13.80
C VAL A 252 -1.03 2.66 12.57
N ASP A 253 -2.22 2.76 11.99
CA ASP A 253 -2.65 1.97 10.84
C ASP A 253 -2.70 2.83 9.59
N ASP A 254 -1.86 2.50 8.62
CA ASP A 254 -1.68 3.26 7.37
C ASP A 254 -1.59 4.78 7.65
N GLY A 255 -0.66 5.17 8.54
CA GLY A 255 -0.57 6.56 9.04
C GLY A 255 -0.10 7.60 8.02
N LEU A 256 0.47 7.17 6.91
CA LEU A 256 1.02 8.05 5.88
C LEU A 256 -0.01 8.34 4.79
N LYS A 257 0.11 9.54 4.18
CA LYS A 257 -0.66 9.95 2.99
C LYS A 257 0.17 9.77 1.73
N ASP A 258 -0.48 9.65 0.59
CA ASP A 258 0.19 9.49 -0.71
C ASP A 258 1.19 10.62 -1.03
N ASN A 259 0.98 11.82 -0.49
CA ASN A 259 1.89 12.94 -0.71
C ASN A 259 3.31 12.74 -0.15
N VAL A 260 3.53 11.79 0.77
CA VAL A 260 4.88 11.43 1.26
C VAL A 260 5.72 10.76 0.17
N ILE A 261 5.10 10.17 -0.86
CA ILE A 261 5.80 9.57 -2.00
C ILE A 261 6.65 10.65 -2.68
N TYR A 262 6.08 11.83 -2.88
CA TYR A 262 6.62 12.87 -3.74
C TYR A 262 7.36 13.98 -2.99
N SER A 263 7.22 14.09 -1.68
CA SER A 263 7.73 15.24 -0.93
C SER A 263 8.59 14.85 0.26
N GLN A 264 9.90 15.11 0.14
CA GLN A 264 10.85 14.96 1.25
C GLN A 264 10.39 15.74 2.50
N LEU A 265 9.88 16.96 2.30
CA LEU A 265 9.37 17.78 3.39
C LEU A 265 8.20 17.11 4.13
N GLN A 266 7.29 16.47 3.39
CA GLN A 266 6.15 15.76 4.02
C GLN A 266 6.62 14.49 4.71
N ARG A 267 7.59 13.76 4.15
CA ARG A 267 8.22 12.61 4.85
C ARG A 267 8.83 13.05 6.16
N GLN A 268 9.66 14.10 6.15
CA GLN A 268 10.29 14.61 7.35
C GLN A 268 9.27 15.09 8.38
N LYS A 269 8.23 15.83 7.99
CA LYS A 269 7.16 16.25 8.88
C LYS A 269 6.43 15.06 9.51
N SER A 270 6.22 13.98 8.78
CA SER A 270 5.58 12.77 9.29
C SER A 270 6.47 12.07 10.33
N ILE A 271 7.76 11.96 10.07
CA ILE A 271 8.75 11.40 10.98
C ILE A 271 8.86 12.26 12.26
N ASP A 272 8.97 13.58 12.10
CA ASP A 272 9.07 14.53 13.23
C ASP A 272 7.81 14.48 14.09
N TYR A 273 6.61 14.44 13.49
CA TYR A 273 5.36 14.30 14.22
C TYR A 273 5.30 12.98 14.98
N PHE A 274 5.69 11.88 14.36
CA PHE A 274 5.71 10.58 15.01
C PHE A 274 6.61 10.59 16.26
N HIS A 275 7.84 11.04 16.13
CA HIS A 275 8.79 11.05 17.24
C HIS A 275 8.48 12.12 18.30
N SER A 276 8.10 13.34 17.88
CA SER A 276 7.87 14.44 18.81
C SER A 276 6.51 14.41 19.51
N VAL A 277 5.50 13.79 18.90
CA VAL A 277 4.14 13.76 19.46
C VAL A 277 3.76 12.34 19.86
N ILE A 278 3.67 11.39 18.92
CA ILE A 278 3.13 10.05 19.19
C ILE A 278 4.00 9.28 20.19
N MET A 279 5.31 9.25 19.98
CA MET A 279 6.24 8.54 20.87
C MET A 279 6.27 9.13 22.28
N ASN A 280 6.16 10.45 22.39
CA ASN A 280 6.16 11.15 23.69
C ASN A 280 4.84 11.01 24.47
N MET A 281 3.77 10.57 23.82
CA MET A 281 2.51 10.25 24.52
C MET A 281 2.57 8.90 25.22
N LEU A 282 3.31 7.93 24.67
CA LEU A 282 3.33 6.56 25.16
C LEU A 282 3.94 6.53 26.57
N VAL A 283 3.24 5.90 27.51
CA VAL A 283 3.77 5.71 28.87
C VAL A 283 4.96 4.73 28.87
N PRO A 284 5.88 4.84 29.83
CA PRO A 284 6.95 3.85 29.97
C PRO A 284 6.39 2.42 30.10
N GLY A 285 6.94 1.48 29.34
CA GLY A 285 6.44 0.11 29.27
C GLY A 285 5.16 -0.07 28.43
N GLY A 286 4.64 0.99 27.82
CA GLY A 286 3.53 0.91 26.89
C GLY A 286 3.95 0.29 25.55
N GLN A 287 2.96 -0.11 24.75
CA GLN A 287 3.16 -0.76 23.45
C GLN A 287 2.72 0.15 22.31
N ILE A 288 3.53 0.21 21.26
CA ILE A 288 3.20 0.88 20.01
C ILE A 288 3.39 -0.05 18.84
N ILE A 289 2.37 -0.15 18.00
CA ILE A 289 2.36 -0.93 16.77
C ILE A 289 2.14 0.03 15.61
N VAL A 290 3.07 0.03 14.67
CA VAL A 290 2.95 0.74 13.39
C VAL A 290 2.73 -0.31 12.32
N VAL A 291 1.63 -0.22 11.61
CA VAL A 291 1.30 -1.18 10.55
C VAL A 291 0.90 -0.46 9.29
N GLY A 292 1.32 -0.97 8.15
CA GLY A 292 0.97 -0.38 6.87
C GLY A 292 1.84 -0.87 5.72
N THR A 293 1.80 -0.11 4.64
CA THR A 293 2.60 -0.37 3.44
C THR A 293 3.57 0.80 3.24
N PRO A 294 4.87 0.54 3.07
CA PRO A 294 5.85 1.61 2.86
C PRO A 294 5.65 2.29 1.50
N PHE A 295 5.68 3.61 1.47
CA PHE A 295 5.54 4.39 0.24
C PHE A 295 6.89 4.76 -0.39
N HIS A 296 7.89 5.06 0.44
CA HIS A 296 9.21 5.51 0.02
C HIS A 296 10.29 4.97 0.95
N ALA A 297 11.49 4.70 0.44
CA ALA A 297 12.60 4.17 1.24
C ALA A 297 12.96 5.05 2.46
N ASN A 298 12.74 6.37 2.36
CA ASN A 298 13.01 7.35 3.42
C ASN A 298 11.73 7.89 4.07
N ASP A 299 10.67 7.10 4.15
CA ASP A 299 9.46 7.44 4.90
C ASP A 299 9.54 7.01 6.38
N LEU A 300 8.43 7.04 7.10
CA LEU A 300 8.38 6.63 8.50
C LEU A 300 8.82 5.18 8.70
N TYR A 301 8.41 4.27 7.81
CA TYR A 301 8.78 2.85 7.92
C TYR A 301 10.29 2.65 7.73
N GLY A 302 10.87 3.32 6.73
CA GLY A 302 12.32 3.35 6.51
C GLY A 302 13.10 3.95 7.69
N ASP A 303 12.58 5.02 8.31
CA ASP A 303 13.17 5.61 9.51
C ASP A 303 13.16 4.62 10.67
N LEU A 304 12.04 3.92 10.92
CA LEU A 304 11.92 2.95 12.01
C LEU A 304 12.86 1.75 11.86
N LYS A 305 13.15 1.30 10.62
CA LYS A 305 14.16 0.25 10.36
C LYS A 305 15.54 0.61 10.91
N SER A 306 15.87 1.89 10.92
CA SER A 306 17.17 2.39 11.40
C SER A 306 17.21 2.62 12.91
N LYS A 307 16.07 2.60 13.62
CA LYS A 307 15.98 2.99 15.02
C LYS A 307 16.18 1.80 15.96
N LYS A 308 17.13 1.93 16.87
CA LYS A 308 17.36 0.94 17.92
C LYS A 308 16.11 0.76 18.80
N GLY A 309 15.78 -0.49 19.07
CA GLY A 309 14.64 -0.86 19.93
C GLY A 309 13.30 -0.97 19.20
N TRP A 310 13.27 -0.80 17.89
CA TRP A 310 12.17 -1.18 17.03
C TRP A 310 12.41 -2.56 16.44
N PHE A 311 11.38 -3.38 16.45
CA PHE A 311 11.33 -4.60 15.66
C PHE A 311 10.53 -4.30 14.39
N VAL A 312 11.16 -4.43 13.23
CA VAL A 312 10.56 -4.13 11.93
C VAL A 312 10.62 -5.37 11.06
N ILE A 313 9.48 -5.75 10.50
CA ILE A 313 9.36 -6.97 9.69
C ILE A 313 8.47 -6.74 8.48
N GLU A 314 8.81 -7.40 7.36
CA GLU A 314 8.12 -7.30 6.07
C GLU A 314 7.39 -8.59 5.72
N TYR A 315 6.14 -8.45 5.25
CA TYR A 315 5.29 -9.54 4.78
C TYR A 315 4.80 -9.25 3.35
N PRO A 316 5.61 -9.55 2.33
CA PRO A 316 5.20 -9.39 0.94
C PRO A 316 4.14 -10.43 0.57
N ALA A 317 3.20 -10.08 -0.33
CA ALA A 317 2.17 -11.01 -0.81
C ALA A 317 2.75 -12.24 -1.50
N ILE A 318 3.92 -12.07 -2.15
CA ILE A 318 4.70 -13.14 -2.78
C ILE A 318 6.13 -13.01 -2.27
N PHE A 319 6.64 -14.05 -1.63
CA PHE A 319 8.02 -14.12 -1.18
C PHE A 319 8.99 -14.40 -2.35
N PRO A 320 10.30 -14.14 -2.20
CA PRO A 320 11.28 -14.39 -3.25
C PRO A 320 11.35 -15.85 -3.72
N ASP A 321 10.96 -16.80 -2.88
CA ASP A 321 10.89 -18.23 -3.19
C ASP A 321 9.55 -18.67 -3.83
N GLY A 322 8.66 -17.73 -4.12
CA GLY A 322 7.37 -17.95 -4.76
C GLY A 322 6.22 -18.31 -3.80
N ARG A 323 6.47 -18.39 -2.49
CA ARG A 323 5.39 -18.60 -1.52
C ARG A 323 4.45 -17.41 -1.46
N ILE A 324 3.18 -17.70 -1.19
CA ILE A 324 2.12 -16.70 -1.02
C ILE A 324 1.89 -16.49 0.48
N LEU A 325 1.75 -15.23 0.88
CA LEU A 325 1.56 -14.83 2.27
C LEU A 325 0.25 -15.39 2.85
N TRP A 326 -0.86 -15.31 2.11
CA TRP A 326 -2.17 -15.77 2.54
C TRP A 326 -2.81 -16.72 1.52
N PRO A 327 -2.35 -17.98 1.43
CA PRO A 327 -2.79 -18.92 0.39
C PRO A 327 -4.28 -19.33 0.51
N GLN A 328 -4.92 -19.15 1.68
CA GLN A 328 -6.34 -19.40 1.85
C GLN A 328 -7.22 -18.33 1.18
N ARG A 329 -6.69 -17.12 0.97
CA ARG A 329 -7.39 -15.99 0.37
C ARG A 329 -6.95 -15.67 -1.06
N TRP A 330 -5.68 -15.83 -1.35
CA TRP A 330 -5.06 -15.47 -2.61
C TRP A 330 -4.37 -16.66 -3.24
N ASN A 331 -4.64 -16.95 -4.51
CA ASN A 331 -3.78 -17.83 -5.27
C ASN A 331 -2.75 -17.02 -6.09
N PHE A 332 -1.74 -17.72 -6.60
CA PHE A 332 -0.66 -17.07 -7.35
C PHE A 332 -1.18 -16.35 -8.61
N ARG A 333 -2.17 -16.94 -9.30
CA ARG A 333 -2.76 -16.37 -10.50
C ARG A 333 -3.46 -15.04 -10.22
N ASP A 334 -4.25 -14.96 -9.15
CA ASP A 334 -4.94 -13.72 -8.77
C ASP A 334 -3.96 -12.59 -8.48
N LEU A 335 -2.82 -12.91 -7.84
CA LEU A 335 -1.77 -11.93 -7.56
C LEU A 335 -1.04 -11.46 -8.84
N ILE A 336 -0.80 -12.37 -9.79
CA ILE A 336 -0.23 -12.00 -11.09
C ILE A 336 -1.23 -11.17 -11.91
N ASP A 337 -2.50 -11.50 -11.91
CA ASP A 337 -3.55 -10.71 -12.57
C ASP A 337 -3.66 -9.32 -11.93
N LYS A 338 -3.56 -9.22 -10.61
CA LYS A 338 -3.48 -7.96 -9.89
C LYS A 338 -2.24 -7.14 -10.29
N LYS A 339 -1.07 -7.78 -10.41
CA LYS A 339 0.17 -7.17 -10.91
C LYS A 339 -0.01 -6.62 -12.32
N ASN A 340 -0.57 -7.44 -13.23
CA ASN A 340 -0.83 -7.05 -14.60
C ASN A 340 -1.83 -5.88 -14.70
N THR A 341 -2.74 -5.77 -13.75
CA THR A 341 -3.72 -4.68 -13.70
C THR A 341 -3.14 -3.40 -13.15
N GLN A 342 -2.38 -3.46 -12.07
CA GLN A 342 -1.82 -2.30 -11.38
C GLN A 342 -0.50 -1.79 -12.00
N GLY A 343 0.25 -2.66 -12.69
CA GLY A 343 1.62 -2.41 -13.13
C GLY A 343 2.67 -2.68 -12.05
N ASN A 344 3.93 -2.83 -12.48
CA ASN A 344 5.02 -3.27 -11.61
C ASN A 344 5.29 -2.33 -10.44
N ILE A 345 5.24 -1.01 -10.65
CA ILE A 345 5.57 0.00 -9.63
C ILE A 345 4.56 -0.06 -8.47
N ILE A 346 3.26 -0.01 -8.79
CA ILE A 346 2.19 -0.05 -7.77
C ILE A 346 2.19 -1.40 -7.07
N PHE A 347 2.28 -2.50 -7.84
CA PHE A 347 2.31 -3.85 -7.28
C PHE A 347 3.51 -4.07 -6.37
N SER A 348 4.71 -3.61 -6.75
CA SER A 348 5.91 -3.71 -5.93
C SER A 348 5.76 -2.98 -4.61
N ARG A 349 5.19 -1.79 -4.61
CA ARG A 349 4.92 -1.02 -3.40
C ARG A 349 3.83 -1.65 -2.54
N GLU A 350 2.63 -1.85 -3.11
CA GLU A 350 1.43 -2.24 -2.35
C GLU A 350 1.41 -3.73 -1.96
N ASN A 351 2.02 -4.59 -2.78
CA ASN A 351 1.93 -6.04 -2.57
C ASN A 351 3.27 -6.69 -2.24
N LEU A 352 4.42 -6.10 -2.62
CA LEU A 352 5.72 -6.67 -2.28
C LEU A 352 6.45 -5.93 -1.16
N CYS A 353 5.84 -4.91 -0.56
CA CYS A 353 6.43 -4.06 0.48
C CYS A 353 7.76 -3.42 0.03
N ARG A 354 7.92 -3.20 -1.29
CA ARG A 354 9.10 -2.57 -1.87
C ARG A 354 8.80 -1.11 -2.17
N PRO A 355 9.23 -0.18 -1.31
CA PRO A 355 9.00 1.22 -1.51
C PRO A 355 9.74 1.75 -2.74
N ILE A 356 9.28 2.89 -3.24
CA ILE A 356 9.95 3.58 -4.34
C ILE A 356 11.29 4.12 -3.85
N VAL A 357 12.33 3.92 -4.65
CA VAL A 357 13.66 4.48 -4.42
C VAL A 357 13.83 5.67 -5.36
N SER A 358 14.30 6.80 -4.84
CA SER A 358 14.38 8.09 -5.54
C SER A 358 15.16 8.11 -6.87
N ASP A 359 15.94 7.09 -7.14
CA ASP A 359 16.80 7.03 -8.35
C ASP A 359 16.29 6.04 -9.42
N SER A 360 15.10 5.46 -9.27
CA SER A 360 14.58 4.51 -10.25
C SER A 360 13.70 5.23 -11.27
N SER A 361 14.14 5.20 -12.53
CA SER A 361 13.32 5.62 -13.66
C SER A 361 12.01 4.83 -13.71
N ILE A 362 10.89 5.52 -13.97
CA ILE A 362 9.60 4.87 -14.20
C ILE A 362 9.53 4.19 -15.57
N PHE A 363 10.49 4.48 -16.46
CA PHE A 363 10.66 3.83 -17.78
C PHE A 363 12.02 3.11 -17.85
N PRO A 364 12.19 1.94 -17.23
CA PRO A 364 13.42 1.16 -17.33
C PRO A 364 13.79 0.84 -18.77
N LEU A 365 15.09 0.80 -19.05
CA LEU A 365 15.62 0.64 -20.40
C LEU A 365 15.16 -0.66 -21.10
N ASP A 366 14.97 -1.73 -20.35
CA ASP A 366 14.48 -3.00 -20.86
C ASP A 366 13.02 -2.90 -21.35
N ILE A 367 12.18 -2.12 -20.66
CA ILE A 367 10.79 -1.84 -21.03
C ILE A 367 10.76 -0.98 -22.30
N LEU A 368 11.58 0.08 -22.35
CA LEU A 368 11.70 0.90 -23.56
C LEU A 368 12.18 0.09 -24.76
N LYS A 369 13.16 -0.79 -24.58
CA LYS A 369 13.63 -1.67 -25.66
C LYS A 369 12.56 -2.60 -26.20
N ARG A 370 11.64 -3.07 -25.36
CA ARG A 370 10.51 -3.92 -25.78
C ARG A 370 9.49 -3.20 -26.65
N SER A 371 9.41 -1.89 -26.58
CA SER A 371 8.51 -1.10 -27.43
C SER A 371 9.01 -0.93 -28.86
N LEU A 372 10.26 -1.28 -29.14
CA LEU A 372 10.83 -1.12 -30.48
C LEU A 372 10.32 -2.17 -31.44
N VAL A 373 9.83 -1.73 -32.60
CA VAL A 373 9.42 -2.59 -33.69
C VAL A 373 10.33 -2.31 -34.91
N ARG A 374 11.14 -3.31 -35.29
CA ARG A 374 12.02 -3.18 -36.47
C ARG A 374 11.20 -3.35 -37.74
N MET A 375 11.27 -2.35 -38.62
CA MET A 375 10.58 -2.34 -39.91
C MET A 375 11.62 -2.08 -40.99
N GLU A 376 11.85 -3.06 -41.91
CA GLU A 376 12.77 -2.88 -43.00
C GLU A 376 12.29 -1.75 -43.94
N ASN A 377 13.21 -0.87 -44.34
CA ASN A 377 12.96 0.31 -45.17
C ASN A 377 11.96 1.32 -44.58
N TYR A 378 11.74 1.30 -43.26
CA TYR A 378 10.87 2.25 -42.62
C TYR A 378 11.54 3.62 -42.52
N THR A 379 10.95 4.61 -43.17
CA THR A 379 11.14 6.03 -42.88
C THR A 379 9.96 6.51 -42.06
N LEU A 380 10.17 7.47 -41.16
CA LEU A 380 9.05 8.12 -40.46
C LEU A 380 8.00 8.53 -41.49
N VAL A 381 6.81 8.03 -41.33
CA VAL A 381 5.74 8.19 -42.33
C VAL A 381 5.43 9.66 -42.57
N ARG A 382 5.24 10.00 -43.84
CA ARG A 382 4.88 11.36 -44.21
C ARG A 382 3.40 11.61 -44.11
N ASN A 383 2.59 10.57 -44.31
CA ASN A 383 1.12 10.62 -44.21
C ASN A 383 0.60 9.34 -43.57
N ARG A 384 -0.65 9.37 -43.10
CA ARG A 384 -1.32 8.22 -42.50
C ARG A 384 -1.28 6.97 -43.38
N ASP A 385 -1.49 7.16 -44.67
CA ASP A 385 -1.59 6.05 -45.64
C ASP A 385 -0.24 5.42 -46.01
N ASP A 386 0.86 6.04 -45.66
CA ASP A 386 2.22 5.51 -45.90
C ASP A 386 2.59 4.42 -44.85
N PHE A 387 1.82 4.27 -43.78
CA PHE A 387 2.09 3.21 -42.81
C PHE A 387 1.57 1.85 -43.30
N PRO A 388 2.32 0.74 -43.10
CA PRO A 388 1.96 -0.56 -43.68
C PRO A 388 0.70 -1.20 -43.07
N MET A 389 0.14 -0.60 -42.00
CA MET A 389 -1.14 -1.03 -41.43
C MET A 389 -2.11 0.14 -41.31
N LYS A 390 -3.42 -0.17 -41.31
CA LYS A 390 -4.47 0.83 -41.10
C LYS A 390 -4.82 0.96 -39.63
N PHE A 391 -5.08 2.18 -39.20
CA PHE A 391 -5.49 2.46 -37.82
C PHE A 391 -6.95 2.91 -37.80
N PRO A 392 -7.80 2.24 -36.99
CA PRO A 392 -9.17 2.70 -36.72
C PRO A 392 -9.22 4.15 -36.21
N LYS A 393 -8.20 4.54 -35.45
CA LYS A 393 -8.11 5.84 -34.82
C LYS A 393 -6.70 6.40 -34.87
N VAL A 394 -6.57 7.72 -35.02
CA VAL A 394 -5.31 8.45 -34.89
C VAL A 394 -5.45 9.52 -33.81
N VAL A 395 -4.48 9.63 -32.93
CA VAL A 395 -4.48 10.57 -31.81
C VAL A 395 -3.18 11.37 -31.78
N THR A 396 -3.26 12.64 -31.37
CA THR A 396 -2.08 13.48 -31.18
C THR A 396 -2.10 14.05 -29.76
N GLY A 397 -1.00 13.92 -29.04
CA GLY A 397 -0.77 14.62 -27.76
C GLY A 397 0.13 15.83 -28.00
N ALA A 398 -0.22 16.97 -27.44
CA ALA A 398 0.49 18.23 -27.63
C ALA A 398 0.87 18.89 -26.32
N ASP A 399 2.18 19.03 -26.11
CA ASP A 399 2.79 19.82 -25.05
C ASP A 399 3.44 21.07 -25.67
N PHE A 400 3.12 22.25 -25.13
CA PHE A 400 3.47 23.53 -25.71
C PHE A 400 4.55 24.24 -24.91
N SER A 401 5.47 24.90 -25.59
CA SER A 401 6.41 25.84 -24.98
C SER A 401 6.30 27.20 -25.64
N ILE A 402 6.16 28.27 -24.84
CA ILE A 402 5.98 29.66 -25.32
C ILE A 402 7.25 30.50 -25.18
N SER A 403 8.26 30.01 -24.45
CA SER A 403 9.46 30.79 -24.15
C SER A 403 10.52 30.74 -25.26
N SER A 404 11.05 31.92 -25.64
CA SER A 404 12.18 32.07 -26.57
C SER A 404 13.53 32.24 -25.86
N SER A 405 13.60 32.09 -24.53
CA SER A 405 14.83 32.29 -23.76
C SER A 405 15.81 31.12 -23.90
N VAL A 406 17.09 31.41 -23.69
CA VAL A 406 18.14 30.38 -23.58
C VAL A 406 17.81 29.52 -22.33
N GLY A 407 17.37 28.26 -22.52
CA GLY A 407 16.86 27.40 -21.45
C GLY A 407 15.34 27.14 -21.50
N ALA A 408 14.66 27.64 -22.54
CA ALA A 408 13.23 27.33 -22.76
C ALA A 408 12.97 25.83 -22.96
N ASP A 409 11.82 25.38 -22.47
CA ASP A 409 11.32 24.04 -22.69
C ASP A 409 11.04 23.79 -24.19
N PHE A 410 11.00 22.53 -24.59
CA PHE A 410 10.62 22.17 -25.94
C PHE A 410 9.09 22.20 -26.09
N TYR A 411 8.60 22.47 -27.30
CA TYR A 411 7.29 21.99 -27.69
C TYR A 411 7.42 20.54 -28.18
N CYS A 412 6.46 19.71 -27.88
CA CYS A 412 6.42 18.32 -28.33
C CYS A 412 5.03 17.92 -28.79
N TYR A 413 4.93 17.42 -30.02
CA TYR A 413 3.68 16.86 -30.56
C TYR A 413 3.93 15.43 -31.02
N ALA A 414 3.23 14.49 -30.40
CA ALA A 414 3.38 13.07 -30.67
C ALA A 414 2.08 12.53 -31.28
N THR A 415 2.17 11.98 -32.49
CA THR A 415 1.03 11.41 -33.23
C THR A 415 1.13 9.89 -33.26
N PHE A 416 0.05 9.23 -32.84
CA PHE A 416 -0.03 7.78 -32.81
C PHE A 416 -1.23 7.27 -33.57
N GLY A 417 -1.05 6.15 -34.30
CA GLY A 417 -2.12 5.29 -34.74
C GLY A 417 -2.52 4.33 -33.64
N VAL A 418 -3.81 4.14 -33.41
CA VAL A 418 -4.35 3.17 -32.45
C VAL A 418 -4.92 2.00 -33.23
N ASP A 419 -4.43 0.79 -32.96
CA ASP A 419 -4.89 -0.43 -33.62
C ASP A 419 -6.16 -1.02 -32.98
N GLU A 420 -6.67 -2.13 -33.53
CA GLU A 420 -7.87 -2.80 -33.05
C GLU A 420 -7.69 -3.40 -31.63
N GLU A 421 -6.46 -3.69 -31.23
CA GLU A 421 -6.10 -4.17 -29.90
C GLU A 421 -5.87 -3.03 -28.90
N ASN A 422 -6.17 -1.80 -29.31
CA ASN A 422 -5.98 -0.59 -28.52
C ASN A 422 -4.50 -0.34 -28.14
N SER A 423 -3.56 -0.79 -28.99
CA SER A 423 -2.13 -0.47 -28.88
C SER A 423 -1.82 0.78 -29.72
N MET A 424 -0.80 1.53 -29.33
CA MET A 424 -0.42 2.81 -29.92
C MET A 424 0.89 2.67 -30.71
N TRP A 425 0.88 3.09 -31.96
CA TRP A 425 1.99 3.05 -32.89
C TRP A 425 2.46 4.47 -33.23
N LEU A 426 3.69 4.81 -32.90
CA LEU A 426 4.22 6.15 -33.19
C LEU A 426 4.30 6.39 -34.70
N LEU A 427 3.58 7.39 -35.17
CA LEU A 427 3.55 7.82 -36.58
C LEU A 427 4.45 9.02 -36.84
N ASP A 428 4.43 10.01 -35.94
CA ASP A 428 5.19 11.26 -36.08
C ASP A 428 5.55 11.83 -34.70
N LEU A 429 6.71 12.46 -34.62
CA LEU A 429 7.16 13.19 -33.47
C LEU A 429 7.76 14.53 -33.90
N GLN A 430 7.11 15.62 -33.51
CA GLN A 430 7.59 16.97 -33.73
C GLN A 430 8.12 17.55 -32.42
N LEU A 431 9.41 17.79 -32.34
CA LEU A 431 10.10 18.33 -31.18
C LEU A 431 10.93 19.53 -31.59
N GLY A 432 10.85 20.63 -30.85
CA GLY A 432 11.64 21.80 -31.15
C GLY A 432 11.57 22.91 -30.12
N LYS A 433 12.38 23.96 -30.30
CA LYS A 433 12.46 25.14 -29.42
C LYS A 433 12.19 26.44 -30.18
N GLY A 434 11.78 27.47 -29.44
CA GLY A 434 11.77 28.85 -29.90
C GLY A 434 10.73 29.20 -30.97
N LYS A 435 9.75 28.31 -31.20
CA LYS A 435 8.65 28.58 -32.14
C LYS A 435 7.61 29.49 -31.50
N LYS A 436 7.20 30.54 -32.22
CA LYS A 436 6.11 31.42 -31.81
C LYS A 436 4.75 30.74 -31.95
N TYR A 437 3.74 31.30 -31.35
CA TYR A 437 2.37 30.82 -31.38
C TYR A 437 1.86 30.41 -32.78
N ASP A 438 1.96 31.32 -33.75
CA ASP A 438 1.49 31.08 -35.12
C ASP A 438 2.26 29.93 -35.81
N GLU A 439 3.57 29.85 -35.56
CA GLU A 439 4.43 28.78 -36.13
C GLU A 439 4.02 27.41 -35.56
N GLN A 440 3.69 27.31 -34.27
CA GLN A 440 3.26 26.10 -33.64
C GLN A 440 1.87 25.68 -34.15
N LEU A 441 0.93 26.63 -34.34
CA LEU A 441 -0.35 26.33 -35.00
C LEU A 441 -0.19 25.84 -36.45
N GLN A 442 0.79 26.38 -37.19
CA GLN A 442 1.11 25.89 -38.53
C GLN A 442 1.59 24.43 -38.50
N ILE A 443 2.43 24.07 -37.54
CA ILE A 443 2.89 22.68 -37.35
C ILE A 443 1.70 21.77 -37.07
N LEU A 444 0.79 22.14 -36.16
CA LEU A 444 -0.42 21.35 -35.84
C LEU A 444 -1.34 21.19 -37.04
N ARG A 445 -1.50 22.25 -37.85
CA ARG A 445 -2.23 22.16 -39.13
C ARG A 445 -1.57 21.20 -40.09
N GLY A 446 -0.23 21.22 -40.16
CA GLY A 446 0.55 20.27 -40.96
C GLY A 446 0.38 18.82 -40.50
N ILE A 447 0.34 18.58 -39.20
CA ILE A 447 0.05 17.28 -38.61
C ILE A 447 -1.37 16.83 -39.01
N TYR A 448 -2.35 17.72 -38.86
CA TYR A 448 -3.75 17.43 -39.23
C TYR A 448 -3.88 17.09 -40.72
N ALA A 449 -3.23 17.86 -41.59
CA ALA A 449 -3.28 17.61 -43.04
C ALA A 449 -2.64 16.28 -43.45
N ARG A 450 -1.65 15.78 -42.70
CA ARG A 450 -0.92 14.54 -43.03
C ARG A 450 -1.55 13.31 -42.39
N PHE A 451 -2.00 13.41 -41.15
CA PHE A 451 -2.39 12.22 -40.37
C PHE A 451 -3.88 12.16 -40.07
N HIS A 452 -4.63 13.26 -40.25
CA HIS A 452 -6.05 13.37 -39.94
C HIS A 452 -6.38 12.79 -38.55
N PRO A 453 -5.73 13.26 -37.46
CA PRO A 453 -6.03 12.76 -36.13
C PRO A 453 -7.51 12.97 -35.79
N ASP A 454 -8.11 11.92 -35.21
CA ASP A 454 -9.49 11.95 -34.73
C ASP A 454 -9.64 12.80 -33.47
N VAL A 455 -8.56 12.87 -32.68
CA VAL A 455 -8.47 13.65 -31.45
C VAL A 455 -7.07 14.22 -31.28
N MET A 456 -6.97 15.48 -30.93
CA MET A 456 -5.75 16.16 -30.53
C MET A 456 -5.89 16.63 -29.07
N VAL A 457 -5.18 15.98 -28.14
CA VAL A 457 -5.24 16.33 -26.71
C VAL A 457 -4.20 17.39 -26.40
N PHE A 458 -4.64 18.55 -25.97
CA PHE A 458 -3.78 19.68 -25.64
C PHE A 458 -3.67 19.83 -24.13
N GLU A 459 -2.46 20.05 -23.64
CA GLU A 459 -2.29 20.52 -22.28
C GLU A 459 -3.00 21.87 -22.10
N SER A 460 -3.86 21.99 -21.09
CA SER A 460 -4.64 23.20 -20.84
C SER A 460 -4.27 23.85 -19.52
N ASN A 461 -3.10 24.51 -19.48
CA ASN A 461 -2.79 25.48 -18.45
C ASN A 461 -3.30 26.88 -18.87
N VAL A 462 -3.36 27.84 -17.94
CA VAL A 462 -3.93 29.18 -18.19
C VAL A 462 -3.40 29.87 -19.46
N PHE A 463 -2.14 29.64 -19.81
CA PHE A 463 -1.50 30.20 -21.02
C PHE A 463 -1.77 29.37 -22.29
N GLN A 464 -2.10 28.11 -22.16
CA GLN A 464 -2.28 27.17 -23.28
C GLN A 464 -3.72 27.15 -23.81
N MET A 465 -4.67 27.74 -23.11
CA MET A 465 -6.06 27.95 -23.61
C MET A 465 -6.08 28.73 -24.94
N ILE A 466 -5.11 29.63 -25.13
CA ILE A 466 -4.97 30.39 -26.38
C ILE A 466 -4.72 29.47 -27.59
N PHE A 467 -3.94 28.40 -27.40
CA PHE A 467 -3.70 27.41 -28.45
C PHE A 467 -4.94 26.61 -28.79
N THR A 468 -5.76 26.27 -27.79
CA THR A 468 -7.03 25.58 -27.99
C THR A 468 -7.96 26.42 -28.84
N GLU A 469 -8.20 27.69 -28.48
CA GLU A 469 -9.04 28.62 -29.25
C GLU A 469 -8.53 28.84 -30.69
N GLY A 470 -7.20 28.95 -30.85
CA GLY A 470 -6.57 29.11 -32.16
C GLY A 470 -6.74 27.88 -33.04
N ALA A 471 -6.56 26.70 -32.48
CA ALA A 471 -6.69 25.44 -33.18
C ALA A 471 -8.16 25.14 -33.56
N GLU A 472 -9.12 25.44 -32.69
CA GLU A 472 -10.55 25.33 -32.98
C GLU A 472 -11.00 26.23 -34.15
N LYS A 473 -10.44 27.43 -34.27
CA LYS A 473 -10.69 28.32 -35.41
C LYS A 473 -10.26 27.72 -36.75
N TYR A 474 -9.30 26.83 -36.72
CA TYR A 474 -8.85 26.07 -37.89
C TYR A 474 -9.58 24.72 -38.06
N GLY A 475 -10.57 24.41 -37.23
CA GLY A 475 -11.34 23.18 -37.31
C GLY A 475 -10.57 21.94 -36.87
N LEU A 476 -9.53 22.08 -36.05
CA LEU A 476 -8.79 20.95 -35.51
C LEU A 476 -9.61 20.27 -34.39
N PRO A 477 -9.60 18.92 -34.29
CA PRO A 477 -10.36 18.17 -33.29
C PRO A 477 -9.68 18.19 -31.92
N VAL A 478 -9.64 19.35 -31.27
CA VAL A 478 -8.91 19.56 -30.02
C VAL A 478 -9.75 19.20 -28.81
N VAL A 479 -9.13 18.54 -27.86
CA VAL A 479 -9.66 18.29 -26.51
C VAL A 479 -8.67 18.82 -25.49
N PRO A 480 -9.02 19.89 -24.75
CA PRO A 480 -8.17 20.42 -23.71
C PRO A 480 -8.13 19.47 -22.50
N HIS A 481 -6.96 19.27 -21.92
CA HIS A 481 -6.76 18.48 -20.71
C HIS A 481 -5.95 19.24 -19.68
N ASN A 482 -6.50 19.37 -18.46
CA ASN A 482 -5.80 20.04 -17.37
C ASN A 482 -4.84 19.04 -16.69
N THR A 483 -3.57 19.19 -16.92
CA THR A 483 -2.54 18.29 -16.44
C THR A 483 -2.27 18.42 -14.94
N GLY A 484 -2.42 19.58 -14.34
CA GLY A 484 -2.34 19.88 -12.91
C GLY A 484 -1.60 18.84 -12.04
N VAL A 485 -2.34 18.27 -11.09
CA VAL A 485 -1.83 17.22 -10.18
C VAL A 485 -1.86 15.83 -10.84
N GLU A 486 -2.60 15.66 -11.95
CA GLU A 486 -2.86 14.34 -12.54
C GLU A 486 -1.61 13.69 -13.16
N LYS A 487 -0.65 14.46 -13.66
CA LYS A 487 0.58 13.86 -14.20
C LYS A 487 1.40 13.09 -13.15
N ASN A 488 1.24 13.43 -11.88
CA ASN A 488 1.86 12.73 -10.75
C ASN A 488 0.99 11.61 -10.16
N ASP A 489 -0.25 11.45 -10.63
CA ASP A 489 -1.12 10.37 -10.17
C ASP A 489 -0.61 9.02 -10.67
N LEU A 490 -0.41 8.08 -9.75
CA LEU A 490 0.16 6.76 -10.05
C LEU A 490 -0.73 5.91 -10.98
N SER A 491 -2.04 6.17 -10.99
CA SER A 491 -3.00 5.38 -11.77
C SER A 491 -3.41 6.05 -13.09
N LYS A 492 -3.23 7.36 -13.21
CA LYS A 492 -3.71 8.16 -14.35
C LYS A 492 -2.63 8.92 -15.09
N GLY A 493 -1.55 9.30 -14.38
CA GLY A 493 -0.47 10.14 -14.89
C GLY A 493 0.60 9.38 -15.68
N TRP A 494 1.83 9.81 -15.58
CA TRP A 494 2.96 9.21 -16.28
C TRP A 494 3.22 7.74 -15.90
N CYS A 495 2.84 7.31 -14.69
CA CYS A 495 2.88 5.90 -14.34
C CYS A 495 1.90 5.07 -15.16
N ALA A 496 0.74 5.60 -15.53
CA ALA A 496 -0.19 4.90 -16.43
C ALA A 496 0.42 4.72 -17.83
N LEU A 497 1.16 5.71 -18.33
CA LEU A 497 1.94 5.57 -19.56
C LEU A 497 3.02 4.49 -19.42
N ALA A 498 3.75 4.46 -18.31
CA ALA A 498 4.76 3.42 -18.05
C ALA A 498 4.14 2.01 -18.05
N ILE A 499 2.97 1.84 -17.47
CA ILE A 499 2.20 0.59 -17.52
C ILE A 499 1.86 0.19 -18.96
N MET A 500 1.57 1.14 -19.85
CA MET A 500 1.34 0.83 -21.26
C MET A 500 2.61 0.31 -21.95
N PHE A 501 3.78 0.87 -21.64
CA PHE A 501 5.06 0.33 -22.12
C PHE A 501 5.31 -1.08 -21.57
N GLU A 502 5.09 -1.30 -20.30
CA GLU A 502 5.23 -2.63 -19.66
C GLU A 502 4.36 -3.69 -20.32
N ARG A 503 3.14 -3.32 -20.71
CA ARG A 503 2.18 -4.19 -21.38
C ARG A 503 2.38 -4.32 -22.88
N SER A 504 3.47 -3.76 -23.42
CA SER A 504 3.74 -3.71 -24.85
C SER A 504 2.58 -3.10 -25.66
N LYS A 505 1.93 -2.07 -25.10
CA LYS A 505 0.86 -1.31 -25.78
C LYS A 505 1.38 -0.04 -26.47
N ILE A 506 2.67 0.25 -26.39
CA ILE A 506 3.34 1.32 -27.13
C ILE A 506 4.35 0.70 -28.06
N HIS A 507 4.27 1.07 -29.34
CA HIS A 507 5.15 0.61 -30.39
C HIS A 507 5.88 1.78 -31.05
N ILE A 508 7.22 1.71 -31.06
CA ILE A 508 8.10 2.70 -31.67
C ILE A 508 8.79 2.05 -32.87
N PRO A 509 8.33 2.32 -34.09
CA PRO A 509 8.96 1.77 -35.30
C PRO A 509 10.35 2.34 -35.51
N ILE A 510 11.30 1.48 -35.87
CA ILE A 510 12.68 1.84 -36.22
C ILE A 510 13.11 1.12 -37.50
N GLY A 511 13.79 1.82 -38.40
CA GLY A 511 14.25 1.19 -39.65
C GLY A 511 15.39 1.94 -40.32
N ASP A 512 15.31 3.25 -40.39
CA ASP A 512 16.32 4.14 -40.95
C ASP A 512 17.10 4.93 -39.89
N LYS A 513 18.06 5.73 -40.36
CA LYS A 513 18.90 6.54 -39.48
C LYS A 513 18.07 7.57 -38.69
N HIS A 514 17.07 8.18 -39.30
CA HIS A 514 16.25 9.20 -38.66
C HIS A 514 15.37 8.61 -37.54
N SER A 515 14.74 7.47 -37.79
CA SER A 515 13.97 6.79 -36.71
C SER A 515 14.85 6.32 -35.56
N GLN A 516 16.13 5.97 -35.82
CA GLN A 516 17.10 5.67 -34.77
C GLN A 516 17.44 6.90 -33.92
N GLU A 517 17.67 8.06 -34.56
CA GLU A 517 17.93 9.32 -33.85
C GLU A 517 16.73 9.73 -32.98
N ILE A 518 15.50 9.60 -33.47
CA ILE A 518 14.28 9.86 -32.70
C ILE A 518 14.15 8.90 -31.53
N LYS A 519 14.39 7.61 -31.75
CA LYS A 519 14.40 6.59 -30.69
C LYS A 519 15.39 7.00 -29.58
N ASP A 520 16.59 7.45 -29.91
CA ASP A 520 17.59 7.85 -28.93
C ASP A 520 17.11 9.03 -28.08
N ILE A 521 16.46 10.04 -28.70
CA ILE A 521 15.87 11.19 -27.99
C ILE A 521 14.73 10.73 -27.09
N ILE A 522 13.83 9.84 -27.56
CA ILE A 522 12.74 9.30 -26.76
C ILE A 522 13.29 8.55 -25.55
N PHE A 523 14.31 7.71 -25.75
CA PHE A 523 14.88 6.89 -24.68
C PHE A 523 15.63 7.75 -23.65
N ASP A 524 16.30 8.81 -24.09
CA ASP A 524 16.98 9.76 -23.20
C ASP A 524 15.96 10.49 -22.31
N GLN A 525 14.91 11.06 -22.88
CA GLN A 525 13.90 11.79 -22.10
C GLN A 525 13.07 10.87 -21.21
N LEU A 526 12.49 9.77 -21.74
CA LEU A 526 11.70 8.86 -20.92
C LEU A 526 12.56 8.16 -19.85
N GLY A 527 13.78 7.74 -20.19
CA GLY A 527 14.70 7.10 -19.25
C GLY A 527 15.12 8.02 -18.09
N SER A 528 15.03 9.32 -18.28
CA SER A 528 15.33 10.32 -17.24
C SER A 528 14.17 10.62 -16.30
N VAL A 529 12.94 10.14 -16.61
CA VAL A 529 11.77 10.37 -15.76
C VAL A 529 11.80 9.44 -14.57
N ALA A 530 11.86 10.01 -13.39
CA ALA A 530 11.98 9.27 -12.13
C ALA A 530 11.18 9.93 -11.01
N PHE A 531 11.00 9.21 -9.92
CA PHE A 531 10.49 9.79 -8.69
C PHE A 531 11.54 10.71 -8.08
N THR A 532 11.18 11.94 -7.80
CA THR A 532 12.07 12.96 -7.22
C THR A 532 11.55 13.43 -5.87
N ASP A 533 12.48 13.72 -4.96
CA ASP A 533 12.15 14.16 -3.60
C ASP A 533 11.47 15.54 -3.51
N LYS A 534 11.58 16.36 -4.55
CA LYS A 534 11.10 17.75 -4.51
C LYS A 534 9.75 17.96 -5.19
N ASN A 535 9.50 17.30 -6.30
CA ASN A 535 8.37 17.63 -7.20
C ASN A 535 7.50 16.44 -7.60
N GLY A 536 7.62 15.30 -6.95
CA GLY A 536 6.92 14.09 -7.35
C GLY A 536 7.63 13.36 -8.49
N ILE A 537 6.90 13.02 -9.56
CA ILE A 537 7.50 12.44 -10.75
C ILE A 537 7.97 13.58 -11.65
N SER A 538 9.25 13.62 -11.98
CA SER A 538 9.84 14.58 -12.91
C SER A 538 11.03 14.00 -13.65
N SER A 539 11.45 14.64 -14.73
CA SER A 539 12.72 14.32 -15.36
C SER A 539 13.89 14.74 -14.47
N VAL A 540 14.82 13.83 -14.23
CA VAL A 540 16.11 14.13 -13.60
C VAL A 540 17.03 14.86 -14.60
N GLY A 541 16.70 14.77 -15.90
CA GLY A 541 17.27 15.59 -16.97
C GLY A 541 16.59 16.95 -17.08
N SER A 542 16.87 17.65 -18.19
CA SER A 542 16.33 18.99 -18.45
C SER A 542 14.95 19.00 -19.10
N HIS A 543 14.41 17.85 -19.57
CA HIS A 543 13.24 17.80 -20.45
C HIS A 543 12.34 16.60 -20.18
N ASP A 544 11.03 16.85 -20.10
CA ASP A 544 9.96 15.85 -19.94
C ASP A 544 8.84 15.98 -21.00
N ASP A 545 9.08 16.79 -22.01
CA ASP A 545 8.11 17.17 -23.03
C ASP A 545 7.59 15.96 -23.83
N ILE A 546 8.46 14.98 -24.15
CA ILE A 546 8.05 13.74 -24.82
C ILE A 546 7.15 12.90 -23.91
N CYS A 547 7.47 12.81 -22.62
CA CYS A 547 6.65 12.07 -21.67
C CYS A 547 5.25 12.67 -21.58
N SER A 548 5.16 14.00 -21.48
CA SER A 548 3.90 14.74 -21.46
C SER A 548 3.10 14.52 -22.75
N ALA A 549 3.73 14.66 -23.92
CA ALA A 549 3.04 14.48 -25.22
C ALA A 549 2.55 13.03 -25.41
N PHE A 550 3.34 12.02 -25.04
CA PHE A 550 2.94 10.62 -25.10
C PHE A 550 1.78 10.31 -24.16
N TRP A 551 1.85 10.84 -22.95
CA TRP A 551 0.76 10.69 -21.98
C TRP A 551 -0.54 11.33 -22.48
N LEU A 552 -0.48 12.58 -22.98
CA LEU A 552 -1.65 13.25 -23.56
C LEU A 552 -2.24 12.47 -24.74
N ALA A 553 -1.39 11.97 -25.64
CA ALA A 553 -1.86 11.09 -26.72
C ALA A 553 -2.54 9.83 -26.18
N SER A 554 -2.03 9.24 -25.09
CA SER A 554 -2.62 8.05 -24.47
C SER A 554 -4.02 8.31 -23.89
N LEU A 555 -4.29 9.51 -23.39
CA LEU A 555 -5.63 9.93 -22.96
C LEU A 555 -6.59 9.98 -24.16
N GLY A 556 -6.14 10.53 -25.30
CA GLY A 556 -6.91 10.61 -26.54
C GLY A 556 -7.37 9.26 -27.06
N ARG A 557 -6.65 8.18 -26.77
CA ARG A 557 -6.99 6.82 -27.16
C ARG A 557 -8.40 6.39 -26.75
N ASN A 558 -8.81 6.75 -25.56
CA ASN A 558 -10.10 6.36 -24.97
C ASN A 558 -11.25 7.37 -25.24
N LEU A 559 -10.96 8.50 -25.84
CA LEU A 559 -11.99 9.50 -26.16
C LEU A 559 -12.75 9.11 -27.42
N THR A 560 -14.06 9.04 -27.37
CA THR A 560 -14.92 8.82 -28.54
C THR A 560 -15.27 10.14 -29.23
N THR A 561 -15.23 10.18 -30.56
CA THR A 561 -15.53 11.35 -31.40
C THR A 561 -17.01 11.75 -31.46
N THR A 562 -17.86 11.27 -30.57
CA THR A 562 -19.25 11.71 -30.50
C THR A 562 -19.31 13.07 -29.80
N GLY A 563 -19.46 14.09 -30.63
CA GLY A 563 -19.54 15.51 -30.35
C GLY A 563 -19.99 15.95 -28.98
N PHE A 564 -19.07 16.50 -28.18
CA PHE A 564 -19.43 17.45 -27.14
C PHE A 564 -19.72 18.81 -27.79
N LYS A 565 -20.99 19.05 -28.17
CA LYS A 565 -21.48 20.40 -28.32
C LYS A 565 -21.73 20.94 -26.91
N PHE A 566 -20.80 21.73 -26.39
CA PHE A 566 -21.11 22.59 -25.24
C PHE A 566 -22.09 23.67 -25.72
N SER A 567 -23.36 23.58 -25.33
CA SER A 567 -24.28 24.72 -25.33
C SER A 567 -24.00 25.51 -24.04
N PHE A 568 -23.39 26.66 -24.18
CA PHE A 568 -23.43 27.67 -23.13
C PHE A 568 -24.86 28.14 -22.93
N VAL A 569 -25.39 28.00 -21.72
CA VAL A 569 -26.51 28.75 -21.18
C VAL A 569 -26.01 29.61 -20.05
#